data_310c841b2f90af3e230f8a43ec64db43
#
_entry.id   310c841b2f90af3e230f8a43ec64db43
#
_cell.length_a   1.000
_cell.length_b   1.000
_cell.length_c   1.000
_cell.angle_alpha   90.00
_cell.angle_beta   90.00
_cell.angle_gamma   90.00
#
_symmetry.space_group_name_H-M   'P 1'
#
loop_
_entity.id
_entity.type
_entity.pdbx_description
1 polymer ?
#
loop_
_entity_poly.entity_id
_entity_poly.type
_entity_poly.pdbx_seq_one_letter_code
_entity_poly.pdbx_strand_id
1 'polypeptide(L)'
;MGLTPGELYETQPALRAVVSFLADEVAHLPIRCYVRESENDRKRDTSSDLSTLLRCPNSDMTGHELIRNSMSDYLIYGWCAWLVIPDLQSKSGWTITHIPTSWFENVATFDGLTPYEYTFVNPKTDKRVTVPA
;
A
#
# COMPACT_ATOMS: atom_id res chain seq x y z
N MET A 1 -5.87 30.46 -1.96
CA MET A 1 -6.00 29.03 -1.66
C MET A 1 -4.71 28.33 -2.11
N GLY A 2 -4.07 27.55 -1.24
CA GLY A 2 -2.89 26.77 -1.61
C GLY A 2 -3.30 25.50 -2.36
N LEU A 3 -2.41 24.99 -3.23
CA LEU A 3 -2.61 23.72 -3.90
C LEU A 3 -2.51 22.56 -2.89
N THR A 4 -3.32 21.53 -3.09
CA THR A 4 -3.20 20.28 -2.33
C THR A 4 -1.93 19.51 -2.74
N PRO A 5 -1.41 18.59 -1.90
CA PRO A 5 -0.26 17.76 -2.26
C PRO A 5 -0.44 17.01 -3.59
N GLY A 6 -1.64 16.48 -3.87
CA GLY A 6 -1.96 15.82 -5.13
C GLY A 6 -1.90 16.76 -6.33
N GLU A 7 -2.50 17.95 -6.23
CA GLU A 7 -2.45 18.97 -7.29
C GLU A 7 -1.02 19.46 -7.55
N LEU A 8 -0.19 19.59 -6.50
CA LEU A 8 1.22 19.90 -6.66
C LEU A 8 1.96 18.80 -7.42
N TYR A 9 1.71 17.53 -7.09
CA TYR A 9 2.31 16.41 -7.79
C TYR A 9 1.88 16.35 -9.27
N GLU A 10 0.63 16.63 -9.56
CA GLU A 10 0.11 16.63 -10.94
C GLU A 10 0.65 17.79 -11.78
N THR A 11 0.81 18.96 -11.19
CA THR A 11 1.17 20.19 -11.90
C THR A 11 2.68 20.48 -11.97
N GLN A 12 3.50 19.88 -11.07
CA GLN A 12 4.93 20.16 -10.96
C GLN A 12 5.77 18.98 -11.50
N PRO A 13 6.31 19.06 -12.73
CA PRO A 13 7.09 17.97 -13.31
C PRO A 13 8.34 17.60 -12.50
N ALA A 14 9.01 18.57 -11.89
CA ALA A 14 10.19 18.34 -11.08
C ALA A 14 9.85 17.50 -9.82
N LEU A 15 8.74 17.83 -9.13
CA LEU A 15 8.26 17.07 -7.98
C LEU A 15 7.92 15.63 -8.38
N ARG A 16 7.23 15.47 -9.51
CA ARG A 16 6.88 14.16 -10.06
C ARG A 16 8.10 13.31 -10.37
N ALA A 17 9.13 13.90 -10.96
CA ALA A 17 10.37 13.22 -11.25
C ALA A 17 11.07 12.72 -9.96
N VAL A 18 11.14 13.56 -8.93
CA VAL A 18 11.78 13.20 -7.64
C VAL A 18 10.98 12.08 -6.94
N VAL A 19 9.65 12.21 -6.84
CA VAL A 19 8.79 11.19 -6.21
C VAL A 19 8.91 9.86 -6.95
N SER A 20 8.83 9.87 -8.29
CA SER A 20 8.96 8.65 -9.09
C SER A 20 10.33 7.99 -8.91
N PHE A 21 11.40 8.77 -8.94
CA PHE A 21 12.75 8.25 -8.72
C PHE A 21 12.90 7.59 -7.34
N LEU A 22 12.47 8.27 -6.28
CA LEU A 22 12.57 7.73 -4.91
C LEU A 22 11.69 6.48 -4.73
N ALA A 23 10.48 6.49 -5.29
CA ALA A 23 9.57 5.34 -5.22
C ALA A 23 10.14 4.12 -5.97
N ASP A 24 10.75 4.32 -7.13
CA ASP A 24 11.40 3.27 -7.89
C ASP A 24 12.62 2.72 -7.16
N GLU A 25 13.48 3.56 -6.59
CA GLU A 25 14.66 3.14 -5.83
C GLU A 25 14.27 2.29 -4.60
N VAL A 26 13.23 2.69 -3.87
CA VAL A 26 12.73 1.90 -2.71
C VAL A 26 12.12 0.59 -3.18
N ALA A 27 11.36 0.59 -4.28
CA ALA A 27 10.72 -0.61 -4.82
C ALA A 27 11.73 -1.65 -5.34
N HIS A 28 12.93 -1.25 -5.73
CA HIS A 28 14.02 -2.17 -6.09
C HIS A 28 14.60 -2.92 -4.87
N LEU A 29 14.37 -2.43 -3.64
CA LEU A 29 14.81 -3.12 -2.44
C LEU A 29 13.88 -4.31 -2.16
N PRO A 30 14.37 -5.56 -2.20
CA PRO A 30 13.50 -6.72 -2.02
C PRO A 30 13.05 -6.84 -0.56
N ILE A 31 11.75 -6.90 -0.34
CA ILE A 31 11.20 -7.33 0.95
C ILE A 31 11.44 -8.83 1.09
N ARG A 32 12.03 -9.24 2.21
CA ARG A 32 12.34 -10.64 2.50
C ARG A 32 11.79 -11.04 3.84
N CYS A 33 11.16 -12.20 3.89
CA CYS A 33 10.71 -12.80 5.13
C CYS A 33 11.82 -13.65 5.75
N TYR A 34 11.89 -13.64 7.06
CA TYR A 34 12.83 -14.47 7.84
C TYR A 34 12.10 -15.11 9.01
N VAL A 35 12.38 -16.38 9.23
CA VAL A 35 11.98 -17.09 10.47
C VAL A 35 13.11 -16.96 11.47
N ARG A 36 12.78 -16.60 12.70
CA ARG A 36 13.74 -16.54 13.80
C ARG A 36 13.89 -17.95 14.38
N GLU A 37 15.05 -18.55 14.21
CA GLU A 37 15.36 -19.88 14.76
C GLU A 37 15.94 -19.80 16.17
N SER A 38 16.71 -18.74 16.46
CA SER A 38 17.28 -18.46 17.80
C SER A 38 17.41 -16.95 18.03
N GLU A 39 17.97 -16.55 19.17
CA GLU A 39 18.14 -15.13 19.50
C GLU A 39 19.03 -14.39 18.50
N ASN A 40 20.01 -15.10 17.90
CA ASN A 40 20.99 -14.54 16.98
C ASN A 40 20.92 -15.14 15.56
N ASP A 41 20.01 -16.08 15.30
CA ASP A 41 19.95 -16.77 14.01
C ASP A 41 18.59 -16.59 13.32
N ARG A 42 18.63 -16.22 12.03
CA ARG A 42 17.46 -15.99 11.19
C ARG A 42 17.64 -16.70 9.86
N LYS A 43 16.71 -17.59 9.55
CA LYS A 43 16.67 -18.28 8.25
C LYS A 43 15.73 -17.58 7.31
N ARG A 44 16.19 -17.36 6.07
CA ARG A 44 15.36 -16.79 5.02
C ARG A 44 14.19 -17.72 4.72
N ASP A 45 12.99 -17.18 4.78
CA ASP A 45 11.76 -17.87 4.43
C ASP A 45 11.32 -17.48 3.01
N THR A 46 11.21 -18.46 2.13
CA THR A 46 10.80 -18.28 0.73
C THR A 46 9.51 -19.01 0.40
N SER A 47 8.99 -19.80 1.32
CA SER A 47 7.89 -20.74 1.09
C SER A 47 6.61 -20.43 1.87
N SER A 48 6.67 -19.53 2.87
CA SER A 48 5.46 -19.17 3.63
C SER A 48 4.45 -18.40 2.78
N ASP A 49 3.20 -18.44 3.24
CA ASP A 49 2.11 -17.68 2.64
C ASP A 49 2.41 -16.18 2.64
N LEU A 50 3.03 -15.65 3.71
CA LEU A 50 3.44 -14.27 3.79
C LEU A 50 4.50 -13.91 2.73
N SER A 51 5.51 -14.77 2.53
CA SER A 51 6.53 -14.57 1.50
C SER A 51 5.94 -14.58 0.10
N THR A 52 4.98 -15.47 -0.13
CA THR A 52 4.24 -15.58 -1.40
C THR A 52 3.35 -14.34 -1.63
N LEU A 53 2.63 -13.91 -0.59
CA LEU A 53 1.75 -12.73 -0.63
C LEU A 53 2.53 -11.44 -0.93
N LEU A 54 3.67 -11.21 -0.30
CA LEU A 54 4.48 -10.01 -0.54
C LEU A 54 5.12 -10.00 -1.94
N ARG A 55 5.36 -11.17 -2.53
CA ARG A 55 5.89 -11.27 -3.90
C ARG A 55 4.80 -11.08 -4.95
N CYS A 56 3.62 -11.63 -4.72
CA CYS A 56 2.47 -11.60 -5.60
C CYS A 56 1.23 -11.22 -4.79
N PRO A 57 1.01 -9.92 -4.52
CA PRO A 57 -0.07 -9.44 -3.64
C PRO A 57 -1.47 -9.78 -4.15
N ASN A 58 -1.66 -9.76 -5.46
CA ASN A 58 -2.89 -10.14 -6.16
C ASN A 58 -2.60 -10.51 -7.61
N SER A 59 -3.64 -10.80 -8.42
CA SER A 59 -3.52 -11.20 -9.82
C SER A 59 -2.98 -10.10 -10.75
N ASP A 60 -3.17 -8.84 -10.37
CA ASP A 60 -2.97 -7.69 -11.24
C ASP A 60 -1.75 -6.84 -10.84
N MET A 61 -1.10 -7.19 -9.73
CA MET A 61 -0.01 -6.39 -9.14
C MET A 61 1.11 -7.28 -8.61
N THR A 62 2.33 -6.88 -8.89
CA THR A 62 3.54 -7.48 -8.32
C THR A 62 3.90 -6.84 -6.97
N GLY A 63 4.74 -7.50 -6.18
CA GLY A 63 5.26 -6.93 -4.94
C GLY A 63 6.05 -5.63 -5.18
N HIS A 64 6.77 -5.53 -6.30
CA HIS A 64 7.46 -4.31 -6.70
C HIS A 64 6.49 -3.15 -6.92
N GLU A 65 5.41 -3.38 -7.67
CA GLU A 65 4.37 -2.36 -7.94
C GLU A 65 3.64 -1.94 -6.67
N LEU A 66 3.36 -2.90 -5.77
CA LEU A 66 2.77 -2.60 -4.47
C LEU A 66 3.64 -1.60 -3.68
N ILE A 67 4.93 -1.86 -3.56
CA ILE A 67 5.86 -0.99 -2.82
C ILE A 67 6.04 0.36 -3.52
N ARG A 68 6.18 0.36 -4.85
CA ARG A 68 6.31 1.59 -5.64
C ARG A 68 5.10 2.52 -5.44
N ASN A 69 3.89 1.99 -5.56
CA ASN A 69 2.66 2.77 -5.40
C ASN A 69 2.51 3.25 -3.95
N SER A 70 2.79 2.39 -2.98
CA SER A 70 2.75 2.76 -1.55
C SER A 70 3.75 3.86 -1.21
N MET A 71 4.97 3.78 -1.77
CA MET A 71 6.00 4.79 -1.53
C MET A 71 5.66 6.12 -2.20
N SER A 72 5.05 6.09 -3.40
CA SER A 72 4.55 7.29 -4.07
C SER A 72 3.50 8.01 -3.22
N ASP A 73 2.50 7.27 -2.72
CA ASP A 73 1.48 7.83 -1.84
C ASP A 73 2.06 8.37 -0.54
N TYR A 74 2.98 7.64 0.06
CA TYR A 74 3.65 8.08 1.28
C TYR A 74 4.43 9.39 1.09
N LEU A 75 5.15 9.54 -0.03
CA LEU A 75 5.90 10.76 -0.34
C LEU A 75 4.99 11.97 -0.63
N ILE A 76 3.82 11.74 -1.21
CA ILE A 76 2.88 12.81 -1.58
C ILE A 76 1.99 13.19 -0.38
N TYR A 77 1.44 12.18 0.32
CA TYR A 77 0.38 12.37 1.32
C TYR A 77 0.83 12.09 2.77
N GLY A 78 2.01 11.52 2.96
CA GLY A 78 2.54 11.14 4.28
C GLY A 78 2.03 9.79 4.81
N TRP A 79 1.19 9.08 4.07
CA TRP A 79 0.67 7.75 4.42
C TRP A 79 0.24 6.97 3.17
N CYS A 80 0.05 5.67 3.31
CA CYS A 80 -0.49 4.80 2.27
C CYS A 80 -1.44 3.78 2.90
N ALA A 81 -2.29 3.15 2.08
CA ALA A 81 -3.26 2.18 2.55
C ALA A 81 -3.21 0.88 1.74
N TRP A 82 -3.27 -0.24 2.45
CA TRP A 82 -3.42 -1.56 1.88
C TRP A 82 -4.73 -2.19 2.36
N LEU A 83 -5.54 -2.66 1.43
CA LEU A 83 -6.68 -3.49 1.72
C LEU A 83 -6.25 -4.95 1.66
N VAL A 84 -6.30 -5.62 2.81
CA VAL A 84 -5.95 -7.04 2.94
C VAL A 84 -7.23 -7.84 3.14
N ILE A 85 -7.52 -8.76 2.23
CA ILE A 85 -8.73 -9.58 2.28
C ILE A 85 -8.38 -11.06 2.11
N PRO A 86 -9.11 -11.98 2.79
CA PRO A 86 -8.97 -13.40 2.54
C PRO A 86 -9.46 -13.77 1.14
N ASP A 87 -8.68 -14.59 0.44
CA ASP A 87 -9.00 -15.09 -0.89
C ASP A 87 -8.57 -16.55 -1.03
N LEU A 88 -9.53 -17.45 -1.00
CA LEU A 88 -9.30 -18.91 -1.07
C LEU A 88 -8.75 -19.38 -2.44
N GLN A 89 -8.82 -18.53 -3.47
CA GLN A 89 -8.27 -18.84 -4.79
C GLN A 89 -6.80 -18.38 -4.92
N SER A 90 -6.35 -17.51 -4.03
CA SER A 90 -4.96 -17.09 -3.96
C SER A 90 -4.08 -18.20 -3.38
N LYS A 91 -2.84 -18.31 -3.88
CA LYS A 91 -1.83 -19.27 -3.37
C LYS A 91 -1.47 -19.05 -1.89
N SER A 92 -1.61 -17.82 -1.41
CA SER A 92 -1.33 -17.45 -0.01
C SER A 92 -2.57 -17.47 0.88
N GLY A 93 -3.77 -17.71 0.32
CA GLY A 93 -5.04 -17.56 1.03
C GLY A 93 -5.49 -16.11 1.28
N TRP A 94 -4.71 -15.13 0.83
CA TRP A 94 -4.93 -13.70 1.03
C TRP A 94 -4.58 -12.91 -0.22
N THR A 95 -5.15 -11.73 -0.36
CA THR A 95 -4.75 -10.72 -1.35
C THR A 95 -4.50 -9.38 -0.68
N ILE A 96 -3.53 -8.62 -1.21
CA ILE A 96 -3.27 -7.23 -0.84
C ILE A 96 -3.56 -6.37 -2.05
N THR A 97 -4.36 -5.32 -1.87
CA THR A 97 -4.61 -4.31 -2.89
C THR A 97 -4.21 -2.95 -2.34
N HIS A 98 -3.38 -2.22 -3.08
CA HIS A 98 -3.08 -0.83 -2.78
C HIS A 98 -4.29 0.03 -3.10
N ILE A 99 -4.73 0.83 -2.12
CA ILE A 99 -5.80 1.80 -2.29
C ILE A 99 -5.16 3.19 -2.39
N PRO A 100 -5.27 3.88 -3.54
CA PRO A 100 -4.70 5.22 -3.69
C PRO A 100 -5.19 6.17 -2.59
N THR A 101 -4.28 6.87 -1.96
CA THR A 101 -4.61 7.80 -0.86
C THR A 101 -5.57 8.89 -1.30
N SER A 102 -5.51 9.30 -2.56
CA SER A 102 -6.45 10.27 -3.15
C SER A 102 -7.91 9.81 -3.22
N TRP A 103 -8.19 8.51 -3.04
CA TRP A 103 -9.56 7.98 -3.05
C TRP A 103 -10.27 8.10 -1.70
N PHE A 104 -9.53 8.41 -0.62
CA PHE A 104 -10.12 8.54 0.70
C PHE A 104 -10.85 9.88 0.85
N GLU A 105 -12.14 9.84 1.13
CA GLU A 105 -12.93 11.03 1.47
C GLU A 105 -12.65 11.50 2.90
N ASN A 106 -12.58 10.53 3.82
CA ASN A 106 -12.17 10.75 5.19
C ASN A 106 -11.07 9.77 5.56
N VAL A 107 -10.02 10.26 6.20
CA VAL A 107 -8.88 9.42 6.61
C VAL A 107 -9.32 8.34 7.57
N ALA A 108 -10.23 8.65 8.50
CA ALA A 108 -10.87 7.68 9.39
C ALA A 108 -12.08 8.30 10.09
N THR A 109 -13.03 7.47 10.50
CA THR A 109 -14.02 7.84 11.48
C THR A 109 -13.55 7.34 12.85
N PHE A 110 -13.59 8.20 13.86
CA PHE A 110 -13.05 7.93 15.18
C PHE A 110 -14.14 7.75 16.22
N ASP A 111 -13.95 6.79 17.12
CA ASP A 111 -14.61 6.72 18.41
C ASP A 111 -13.60 7.18 19.48
N GLY A 112 -13.72 8.45 19.87
CA GLY A 112 -12.72 9.10 20.69
C GLY A 112 -11.38 9.29 19.95
N LEU A 113 -10.33 8.56 20.33
CA LEU A 113 -8.99 8.63 19.72
C LEU A 113 -8.67 7.43 18.81
N THR A 114 -9.56 6.43 18.76
CA THR A 114 -9.32 5.19 18.01
C THR A 114 -10.08 5.23 16.68
N PRO A 115 -9.40 5.05 15.54
CA PRO A 115 -10.10 4.90 14.27
C PRO A 115 -10.87 3.59 14.24
N TYR A 116 -12.10 3.61 13.74
CA TYR A 116 -12.89 2.39 13.60
C TYR A 116 -13.37 2.10 12.18
N GLU A 117 -13.37 3.09 11.31
CA GLU A 117 -13.78 2.94 9.91
C GLU A 117 -12.97 3.83 8.98
N TYR A 118 -12.68 3.32 7.78
CA TYR A 118 -12.12 4.07 6.66
C TYR A 118 -13.08 4.03 5.49
N THR A 119 -13.32 5.18 4.85
CA THR A 119 -14.17 5.27 3.66
C THR A 119 -13.39 5.82 2.47
N PHE A 120 -13.43 5.09 1.36
CA PHE A 120 -12.85 5.52 0.10
C PHE A 120 -13.82 5.34 -1.06
N VAL A 121 -13.64 6.13 -2.12
CA VAL A 121 -14.48 6.12 -3.32
C VAL A 121 -13.62 5.78 -4.52
N ASN A 122 -14.03 4.77 -5.28
CA ASN A 122 -13.38 4.46 -6.54
C ASN A 122 -13.86 5.45 -7.61
N PRO A 123 -13.00 6.35 -8.12
CA PRO A 123 -13.41 7.40 -9.05
C PRO A 123 -13.87 6.89 -10.41
N LYS A 124 -13.53 5.62 -10.76
CA LYS A 124 -13.97 5.01 -12.02
C LYS A 124 -15.39 4.45 -11.96
N THR A 125 -15.82 4.01 -10.80
CA THR A 125 -17.12 3.34 -10.61
C THR A 125 -18.07 4.13 -9.73
N ASP A 126 -17.59 5.22 -9.13
CA ASP A 126 -18.29 6.02 -8.11
C ASP A 126 -18.79 5.17 -6.91
N LYS A 127 -18.17 4.01 -6.73
CA LYS A 127 -18.53 3.09 -5.66
C LYS A 127 -17.80 3.48 -4.37
N ARG A 128 -18.59 3.79 -3.35
CA ARG A 128 -18.09 4.01 -1.99
C ARG A 128 -17.92 2.67 -1.26
N VAL A 129 -16.79 2.50 -0.62
CA VAL A 129 -16.47 1.32 0.19
C VAL A 129 -16.06 1.78 1.58
N THR A 130 -16.70 1.22 2.60
CA THR A 130 -16.34 1.43 4.02
C THR A 130 -15.77 0.14 4.56
N VAL A 131 -14.61 0.22 5.20
CA VAL A 131 -13.93 -0.91 5.81
C VAL A 131 -13.63 -0.61 7.28
N PRO A 132 -13.73 -1.60 8.17
CA PRO A 132 -13.31 -1.43 9.57
C PRO A 132 -11.81 -1.18 9.64
N ALA A 133 -11.38 -0.45 10.66
CA ALA A 133 -9.97 -0.16 10.96
C ALA A 133 -9.23 -1.38 11.51
#